data_24895e76771ac547ffacb44084eb3282
#
_entry.id   24895e76771ac547ffacb44084eb3282
#
_cell.length_a   1.000
_cell.length_b   1.000
_cell.length_c   1.000
_cell.angle_alpha   90.00
_cell.angle_beta   90.00
_cell.angle_gamma   90.00
#
_symmetry.space_group_name_H-M   'P 1'
#
loop_
_entity.id
_entity.type
_entity.pdbx_description
1 polymer ?
#
loop_
_entity_poly.entity_id
_entity_poly.type
_entity_poly.pdbx_seq_one_letter_code
_entity_poly.pdbx_strand_id
1 'polypeptide(L)'
;MNFTEEHISTDFLIIGGGVAGLRAAVELARHGSVLVVTKDAPSESSSEYAQGGVAVALSDEDEISIHFDDTIRAGDGLCIRKAVGTLVEEGPTRIRELIQWGAEFDREGTRLAFTQEAAHSKRRILHAHGDSTGHEIMRVLIDKVRSADTVSKIDYAFTRDLIIRNGRCAGAVVYRQALKQVLLISARAVLLATGGAGQLYERTTNPTVATGDGIAMAYRAGAVLVDMEFVQFHPTALYRKGAPQFLLSEAMRGEGGMLKNIDGQRFMDRYHPARELAPRDVVTRAIHAEMTATGARNVFLDMTHLNADYIMKRFPRIYRTCMDLGIDITKEPIPVSPAAHYLMGGVKTDLWGATNVPGLFASGETACTGVHGANRLASNSLLEGLVYGERAGLAAARYARKHFDRRPLQLRAADQEASRSTPEIGAVRTALKRLMWEKVGIVRNKKNLAAALKQIREWDRLMKNNSPDRALFELKNMITACMLITRSALSREGSVGAHFRSDFPTKGRNWRKRIVVTK
;
A
#
# COMPACT_ATOMS: atom_id res chain seq x y z
N MET A 1 0.07 0.19 -34.44
CA MET A 1 -1.34 0.49 -34.09
C MET A 1 -1.44 1.99 -33.91
N ASN A 2 -2.30 2.66 -34.64
CA ASN A 2 -2.47 4.11 -34.47
C ASN A 2 -3.41 4.38 -33.28
N PHE A 3 -2.92 5.11 -32.28
CA PHE A 3 -3.71 5.62 -31.17
C PHE A 3 -4.25 7.02 -31.56
N THR A 4 -5.49 7.30 -31.21
CA THR A 4 -6.06 8.65 -31.30
C THR A 4 -5.63 9.46 -30.07
N GLU A 5 -5.28 10.74 -30.28
CA GLU A 5 -4.91 11.66 -29.20
C GLU A 5 -6.09 12.54 -28.82
N GLU A 6 -6.36 12.68 -27.54
CA GLU A 6 -7.42 13.56 -27.01
C GLU A 6 -6.86 14.40 -25.85
N HIS A 7 -7.26 15.67 -25.80
CA HIS A 7 -6.87 16.62 -24.76
C HIS A 7 -7.99 16.86 -23.78
N ILE A 8 -7.73 16.66 -22.49
CA ILE A 8 -8.64 16.93 -21.40
C ILE A 8 -8.00 17.99 -20.49
N SER A 9 -8.83 18.94 -20.02
CA SER A 9 -8.42 19.93 -19.02
C SER A 9 -9.29 19.82 -17.78
N THR A 10 -8.65 19.80 -16.61
CA THR A 10 -9.32 19.80 -15.30
C THR A 10 -8.58 20.71 -14.33
N ASP A 11 -9.20 21.11 -13.23
CA ASP A 11 -8.49 21.84 -12.19
C ASP A 11 -7.59 20.86 -11.38
N PHE A 12 -8.11 19.67 -11.08
CA PHE A 12 -7.42 18.67 -10.27
C PHE A 12 -7.44 17.31 -10.94
N LEU A 13 -6.27 16.69 -11.08
CA LEU A 13 -6.12 15.31 -11.54
C LEU A 13 -5.71 14.43 -10.36
N ILE A 14 -6.50 13.40 -10.07
CA ILE A 14 -6.20 12.37 -9.08
C ILE A 14 -5.90 11.07 -9.80
N ILE A 15 -4.73 10.48 -9.53
CA ILE A 15 -4.31 9.20 -10.09
C ILE A 15 -4.40 8.15 -9.00
N GLY A 16 -5.44 7.30 -9.09
CA GLY A 16 -5.78 6.25 -8.13
C GLY A 16 -7.07 6.51 -7.35
N GLY A 17 -7.93 5.51 -7.30
CA GLY A 17 -9.29 5.55 -6.72
C GLY A 17 -9.43 4.81 -5.39
N GLY A 18 -8.35 4.60 -4.61
CA GLY A 18 -8.42 4.08 -3.25
C GLY A 18 -8.88 5.14 -2.24
N VAL A 19 -8.90 4.77 -0.93
CA VAL A 19 -9.34 5.66 0.17
C VAL A 19 -8.72 7.05 0.08
N ALA A 20 -7.40 7.15 -0.09
CA ALA A 20 -6.69 8.43 -0.13
C ALA A 20 -7.13 9.32 -1.32
N GLY A 21 -7.26 8.72 -2.51
CA GLY A 21 -7.68 9.43 -3.72
C GLY A 21 -9.13 9.90 -3.64
N LEU A 22 -10.05 9.03 -3.22
CA LEU A 22 -11.47 9.38 -3.09
C LEU A 22 -11.69 10.41 -1.95
N ARG A 23 -10.98 10.29 -0.84
CA ARG A 23 -11.07 11.29 0.24
C ARG A 23 -10.59 12.68 -0.24
N ALA A 24 -9.50 12.71 -1.02
CA ALA A 24 -9.04 13.95 -1.65
C ALA A 24 -10.04 14.48 -2.68
N ALA A 25 -10.68 13.61 -3.48
CA ALA A 25 -11.70 13.99 -4.45
C ALA A 25 -12.90 14.66 -3.78
N VAL A 26 -13.39 14.12 -2.66
CA VAL A 26 -14.47 14.72 -1.87
C VAL A 26 -14.13 16.15 -1.43
N GLU A 27 -12.88 16.39 -1.02
CA GLU A 27 -12.43 17.72 -0.61
C GLU A 27 -12.29 18.67 -1.80
N LEU A 28 -11.65 18.21 -2.88
CA LEU A 28 -11.37 19.00 -4.07
C LEU A 28 -12.65 19.36 -4.87
N ALA A 29 -13.69 18.54 -4.77
CA ALA A 29 -15.00 18.80 -5.41
C ALA A 29 -15.60 20.18 -5.08
N ARG A 30 -15.24 20.73 -3.92
CA ARG A 30 -15.67 22.06 -3.46
C ARG A 30 -14.86 23.21 -4.08
N HIS A 31 -13.79 22.89 -4.82
CA HIS A 31 -12.79 23.88 -5.25
C HIS A 31 -12.60 23.94 -6.77
N GLY A 32 -13.23 23.09 -7.53
CA GLY A 32 -13.17 23.07 -8.99
C GLY A 32 -13.45 21.68 -9.59
N SER A 33 -13.19 21.55 -10.89
CA SER A 33 -13.34 20.27 -11.60
C SER A 33 -12.28 19.27 -11.16
N VAL A 34 -12.70 18.04 -10.85
CA VAL A 34 -11.83 16.94 -10.43
C VAL A 34 -11.97 15.79 -11.43
N LEU A 35 -10.85 15.28 -11.90
CA LEU A 35 -10.82 14.06 -12.70
C LEU A 35 -10.06 12.98 -11.94
N VAL A 36 -10.75 11.87 -11.62
CA VAL A 36 -10.14 10.68 -11.01
C VAL A 36 -9.86 9.65 -12.11
N VAL A 37 -8.62 9.20 -12.23
CA VAL A 37 -8.19 8.20 -13.20
C VAL A 37 -7.76 6.93 -12.48
N THR A 38 -8.34 5.78 -12.86
CA THR A 38 -7.97 4.47 -12.33
C THR A 38 -7.59 3.51 -13.45
N LYS A 39 -6.58 2.69 -13.23
CA LYS A 39 -6.10 1.74 -14.25
C LYS A 39 -6.95 0.48 -14.39
N ASP A 40 -7.87 0.26 -13.47
CA ASP A 40 -8.77 -0.89 -13.41
C ASP A 40 -10.14 -0.49 -12.88
N ALA A 41 -10.99 -1.47 -12.56
CA ALA A 41 -12.31 -1.24 -11.97
C ALA A 41 -12.22 -0.38 -10.69
N PRO A 42 -13.25 0.42 -10.37
CA PRO A 42 -13.26 1.26 -9.16
C PRO A 42 -13.12 0.48 -7.84
N SER A 43 -13.59 -0.77 -7.82
CA SER A 43 -13.48 -1.69 -6.69
C SER A 43 -12.13 -2.40 -6.59
N GLU A 44 -11.26 -2.28 -7.60
CA GLU A 44 -9.97 -2.98 -7.61
C GLU A 44 -8.90 -2.14 -6.89
N SER A 45 -8.85 -2.26 -5.58
CA SER A 45 -7.88 -1.54 -4.75
C SER A 45 -7.51 -2.31 -3.48
N SER A 46 -6.30 -2.05 -2.95
CA SER A 46 -5.92 -2.58 -1.63
C SER A 46 -6.85 -2.09 -0.51
N SER A 47 -7.48 -0.93 -0.69
CA SER A 47 -8.45 -0.37 0.26
C SER A 47 -9.73 -1.20 0.32
N GLU A 48 -10.26 -1.63 -0.83
CA GLU A 48 -11.45 -2.49 -0.95
C GLU A 48 -11.24 -3.85 -0.28
N TYR A 49 -10.03 -4.40 -0.41
CA TYR A 49 -9.69 -5.72 0.14
C TYR A 49 -9.21 -5.68 1.60
N ALA A 50 -9.16 -4.52 2.23
CA ALA A 50 -8.72 -4.39 3.62
C ALA A 50 -9.72 -5.06 4.58
N GLN A 51 -9.32 -6.18 5.18
CA GLN A 51 -10.12 -6.99 6.11
C GLN A 51 -9.99 -6.53 7.56
N GLY A 52 -8.82 -5.96 7.91
CA GLY A 52 -8.58 -5.38 9.22
C GLY A 52 -9.47 -4.15 9.44
N GLY A 53 -9.50 -3.69 10.66
CA GLY A 53 -10.25 -2.49 11.00
C GLY A 53 -9.52 -1.20 10.66
N VAL A 54 -10.04 -0.11 11.14
CA VAL A 54 -9.39 1.20 11.18
C VAL A 54 -9.07 1.57 12.63
N ALA A 55 -7.80 1.90 12.90
CA ALA A 55 -7.35 2.27 14.23
C ALA A 55 -7.73 3.72 14.52
N VAL A 56 -8.46 3.96 15.62
CA VAL A 56 -8.84 5.32 16.02
C VAL A 56 -9.14 5.39 17.52
N ALA A 57 -8.61 6.39 18.21
CA ALA A 57 -8.87 6.64 19.62
C ALA A 57 -10.23 7.34 19.78
N LEU A 58 -11.32 6.55 19.86
CA LEU A 58 -12.71 7.01 20.03
C LEU A 58 -13.45 6.27 21.17
N SER A 59 -12.86 5.22 21.75
CA SER A 59 -13.44 4.54 22.91
C SER A 59 -13.20 5.34 24.20
N ASP A 60 -14.07 5.16 25.18
CA ASP A 60 -13.95 5.81 26.50
C ASP A 60 -12.68 5.36 27.27
N GLU A 61 -12.10 4.22 26.90
CA GLU A 61 -10.92 3.63 27.53
C GLU A 61 -9.59 3.97 26.82
N ASP A 62 -9.63 4.71 25.71
CA ASP A 62 -8.46 5.01 24.86
C ASP A 62 -8.19 6.51 24.76
N GLU A 63 -6.93 6.85 24.59
CA GLU A 63 -6.47 8.23 24.44
C GLU A 63 -5.61 8.39 23.18
N ILE A 64 -5.68 9.57 22.60
CA ILE A 64 -4.86 9.97 21.44
C ILE A 64 -3.36 9.76 21.73
N SER A 65 -2.93 10.08 22.97
CA SER A 65 -1.55 9.89 23.43
C SER A 65 -1.10 8.43 23.40
N ILE A 66 -1.99 7.48 23.76
CA ILE A 66 -1.68 6.05 23.76
C ILE A 66 -1.59 5.53 22.31
N HIS A 67 -2.49 5.96 21.42
CA HIS A 67 -2.40 5.63 19.99
C HIS A 67 -1.12 6.19 19.34
N PHE A 68 -0.75 7.40 19.73
CA PHE A 68 0.51 8.03 19.31
C PHE A 68 1.73 7.18 19.72
N ASP A 69 1.82 6.80 21.01
CA ASP A 69 2.96 6.04 21.52
C ASP A 69 3.05 4.63 20.93
N ASP A 70 1.92 3.95 20.74
CA ASP A 70 1.87 2.65 20.05
C ASP A 70 2.39 2.77 18.60
N THR A 71 1.99 3.84 17.89
CA THR A 71 2.44 4.10 16.52
C THR A 71 3.96 4.36 16.45
N ILE A 72 4.48 5.21 17.36
CA ILE A 72 5.93 5.49 17.47
C ILE A 72 6.71 4.22 17.79
N ARG A 73 6.21 3.41 18.71
CA ARG A 73 6.85 2.14 19.11
C ARG A 73 6.89 1.14 17.96
N ALA A 74 5.76 0.97 17.26
CA ALA A 74 5.68 0.08 16.10
C ALA A 74 6.63 0.49 14.97
N GLY A 75 6.77 1.80 14.73
CA GLY A 75 7.65 2.35 13.70
C GLY A 75 9.15 2.29 14.02
N ASP A 76 9.50 1.64 15.13
CA ASP A 76 10.87 1.35 15.56
C ASP A 76 11.79 2.58 15.56
N GLY A 77 11.26 3.73 16.01
CA GLY A 77 11.99 4.99 16.22
C GLY A 77 12.28 5.80 14.94
N LEU A 78 11.72 5.42 13.79
CA LEU A 78 11.88 6.15 12.52
C LEU A 78 10.64 6.96 12.10
N CYS A 79 9.58 6.94 12.91
CA CYS A 79 8.42 7.79 12.66
C CYS A 79 8.78 9.29 12.76
N ILE A 80 8.15 10.10 11.94
CA ILE A 80 8.13 11.56 12.10
C ILE A 80 7.03 11.89 13.12
N ARG A 81 7.43 12.28 14.35
CA ARG A 81 6.48 12.52 15.44
C ARG A 81 5.33 13.47 15.07
N LYS A 82 5.62 14.57 14.35
CA LYS A 82 4.58 15.48 13.86
C LYS A 82 3.58 14.81 12.93
N ALA A 83 4.05 13.89 12.07
CA ALA A 83 3.15 13.15 11.19
C ALA A 83 2.26 12.19 11.98
N VAL A 84 2.82 11.48 12.97
CA VAL A 84 2.01 10.61 13.86
C VAL A 84 1.00 11.45 14.64
N GLY A 85 1.41 12.58 15.21
CA GLY A 85 0.50 13.51 15.92
C GLY A 85 -0.68 13.91 15.03
N THR A 86 -0.41 14.40 13.81
CA THR A 86 -1.46 14.74 12.83
C THR A 86 -2.42 13.57 12.58
N LEU A 87 -1.90 12.35 12.39
CA LEU A 87 -2.73 11.18 12.14
C LEU A 87 -3.71 10.92 13.29
N VAL A 88 -3.19 10.86 14.52
CA VAL A 88 -4.00 10.43 15.68
C VAL A 88 -4.93 11.53 16.19
N GLU A 89 -4.55 12.80 16.04
CA GLU A 89 -5.37 13.97 16.42
C GLU A 89 -6.55 14.18 15.45
N GLU A 90 -6.33 14.06 14.14
CA GLU A 90 -7.37 14.27 13.13
C GLU A 90 -8.20 13.03 12.85
N GLY A 91 -7.66 11.85 13.16
CA GLY A 91 -8.29 10.56 12.91
C GLY A 91 -9.74 10.45 13.43
N PRO A 92 -10.03 10.80 14.70
CA PRO A 92 -11.39 10.77 15.26
C PRO A 92 -12.39 11.59 14.44
N THR A 93 -11.99 12.75 13.95
CA THR A 93 -12.85 13.60 13.11
C THR A 93 -13.16 12.94 11.77
N ARG A 94 -12.15 12.32 11.13
CA ARG A 94 -12.36 11.63 9.84
C ARG A 94 -13.31 10.43 9.96
N ILE A 95 -13.25 9.70 11.05
CA ILE A 95 -14.17 8.58 11.30
C ILE A 95 -15.60 9.08 11.57
N ARG A 96 -15.76 10.16 12.34
CA ARG A 96 -17.08 10.77 12.55
C ARG A 96 -17.71 11.26 11.24
N GLU A 97 -16.91 11.85 10.33
CA GLU A 97 -17.37 12.23 8.99
C GLU A 97 -17.87 11.02 8.19
N LEU A 98 -17.14 9.89 8.19
CA LEU A 98 -17.59 8.68 7.52
C LEU A 98 -18.94 8.19 8.09
N ILE A 99 -19.10 8.20 9.42
CA ILE A 99 -20.36 7.82 10.08
C ILE A 99 -21.49 8.78 9.64
N GLN A 100 -21.24 10.07 9.60
CA GLN A 100 -22.21 11.07 9.11
C GLN A 100 -22.57 10.89 7.63
N TRP A 101 -21.65 10.33 6.84
CA TRP A 101 -21.89 9.99 5.42
C TRP A 101 -22.54 8.62 5.25
N GLY A 102 -22.85 7.90 6.35
CA GLY A 102 -23.56 6.64 6.33
C GLY A 102 -22.68 5.39 6.38
N ALA A 103 -21.47 5.48 6.96
CA ALA A 103 -20.66 4.29 7.23
C ALA A 103 -21.25 3.49 8.41
N GLU A 104 -21.39 2.19 8.20
CA GLU A 104 -21.93 1.23 9.17
C GLU A 104 -20.80 0.42 9.81
N PHE A 105 -20.29 0.93 10.94
CA PHE A 105 -19.33 0.18 11.77
C PHE A 105 -20.06 -0.74 12.75
N ASP A 106 -19.40 -1.84 13.11
CA ASP A 106 -19.93 -2.82 14.06
C ASP A 106 -20.22 -2.18 15.42
N ARG A 107 -21.31 -2.65 16.08
CA ARG A 107 -21.81 -2.09 17.34
C ARG A 107 -22.10 -3.17 18.37
N GLU A 108 -21.93 -2.82 19.64
CA GLU A 108 -22.43 -3.54 20.80
C GLU A 108 -23.55 -2.69 21.43
N GLY A 109 -24.79 -3.09 21.17
CA GLY A 109 -25.96 -2.26 21.48
C GLY A 109 -25.96 -0.95 20.68
N THR A 110 -25.96 0.20 21.36
CA THR A 110 -25.92 1.54 20.73
C THR A 110 -24.51 2.08 20.54
N ARG A 111 -23.48 1.48 21.16
CA ARG A 111 -22.09 1.94 21.12
C ARG A 111 -21.31 1.29 19.98
N LEU A 112 -20.28 1.97 19.48
CA LEU A 112 -19.32 1.39 18.55
C LEU A 112 -18.55 0.25 19.23
N ALA A 113 -18.36 -0.87 18.52
CA ALA A 113 -17.58 -1.99 19.00
C ALA A 113 -16.11 -1.80 18.63
N PHE A 114 -15.22 -1.93 19.62
CA PHE A 114 -13.78 -1.83 19.42
C PHE A 114 -13.10 -3.14 19.75
N THR A 115 -12.17 -3.56 18.89
CA THR A 115 -11.31 -4.71 19.13
C THR A 115 -9.86 -4.29 19.33
N GLN A 116 -9.01 -5.24 19.69
CA GLN A 116 -7.58 -5.05 19.83
C GLN A 116 -6.83 -5.92 18.84
N GLU A 117 -5.89 -5.31 18.10
CA GLU A 117 -4.94 -6.02 17.26
C GLU A 117 -3.55 -6.03 17.91
N ALA A 118 -2.64 -6.88 17.41
CA ALA A 118 -1.27 -6.98 17.91
C ALA A 118 -0.56 -5.61 17.88
N ALA A 119 0.31 -5.37 18.85
CA ALA A 119 1.07 -4.14 19.08
C ALA A 119 0.22 -2.90 19.46
N HIS A 120 -1.10 -3.01 19.61
CA HIS A 120 -1.94 -1.98 20.22
C HIS A 120 -2.08 -2.21 21.73
N SER A 121 -1.95 -1.15 22.51
CA SER A 121 -2.09 -1.21 23.98
C SER A 121 -3.55 -1.14 24.45
N LYS A 122 -4.46 -0.67 23.58
CA LYS A 122 -5.87 -0.49 23.86
C LYS A 122 -6.77 -1.02 22.75
N ARG A 123 -8.05 -1.27 23.08
CA ARG A 123 -9.09 -1.57 22.08
C ARG A 123 -9.46 -0.30 21.35
N ARG A 124 -9.02 -0.17 20.08
CA ARG A 124 -9.29 1.03 19.24
C ARG A 124 -9.61 0.70 17.80
N ILE A 125 -9.72 -0.57 17.46
CA ILE A 125 -9.91 -0.98 16.07
C ILE A 125 -11.40 -1.08 15.81
N LEU A 126 -11.92 -0.21 14.94
CA LEU A 126 -13.28 -0.29 14.42
C LEU A 126 -13.32 -1.25 13.23
N HIS A 127 -14.32 -2.11 13.21
CA HIS A 127 -14.61 -3.00 12.09
C HIS A 127 -15.95 -2.65 11.47
N ALA A 128 -16.17 -3.09 10.23
CA ALA A 128 -17.46 -3.08 9.58
C ALA A 128 -17.73 -4.46 8.99
N HIS A 129 -18.93 -4.99 9.25
CA HIS A 129 -19.36 -6.31 8.81
C HIS A 129 -18.35 -7.43 9.17
N GLY A 130 -17.74 -7.34 10.35
CA GLY A 130 -16.76 -8.27 10.90
C GLY A 130 -15.36 -8.09 10.27
N ASP A 131 -15.16 -8.42 9.02
CA ASP A 131 -13.88 -8.43 8.31
C ASP A 131 -13.93 -7.77 6.91
N SER A 132 -14.80 -6.74 6.75
CA SER A 132 -15.01 -6.04 5.47
C SER A 132 -14.93 -4.50 5.61
N THR A 133 -14.10 -4.01 6.54
CA THR A 133 -14.00 -2.58 6.87
C THR A 133 -13.58 -1.72 5.67
N GLY A 134 -12.65 -2.21 4.86
CA GLY A 134 -12.21 -1.51 3.67
C GLY A 134 -13.33 -1.32 2.65
N HIS A 135 -14.12 -2.37 2.41
CA HIS A 135 -15.29 -2.32 1.53
C HIS A 135 -16.29 -1.24 1.95
N GLU A 136 -16.62 -1.19 3.25
CA GLU A 136 -17.57 -0.22 3.77
C GLU A 136 -17.07 1.24 3.63
N ILE A 137 -15.82 1.50 3.98
CA ILE A 137 -15.20 2.82 3.80
C ILE A 137 -15.19 3.22 2.31
N MET A 138 -14.84 2.29 1.42
CA MET A 138 -14.84 2.52 -0.03
C MET A 138 -16.25 2.79 -0.55
N ARG A 139 -17.28 2.03 -0.12
CA ARG A 139 -18.67 2.25 -0.48
C ARG A 139 -19.09 3.69 -0.20
N VAL A 140 -18.89 4.15 1.03
CA VAL A 140 -19.27 5.49 1.47
C VAL A 140 -18.54 6.58 0.67
N LEU A 141 -17.23 6.42 0.45
CA LEU A 141 -16.45 7.39 -0.32
C LEU A 141 -16.84 7.42 -1.80
N ILE A 142 -17.13 6.28 -2.40
CA ILE A 142 -17.61 6.18 -3.79
C ILE A 142 -18.96 6.88 -3.92
N ASP A 143 -19.90 6.64 -3.01
CA ASP A 143 -21.21 7.27 -3.02
C ASP A 143 -21.09 8.79 -2.84
N LYS A 144 -20.19 9.24 -1.93
CA LYS A 144 -19.94 10.66 -1.72
C LYS A 144 -19.33 11.35 -2.95
N VAL A 145 -18.42 10.68 -3.65
CA VAL A 145 -17.82 11.18 -4.90
C VAL A 145 -18.87 11.20 -6.03
N ARG A 146 -19.72 10.17 -6.14
CA ARG A 146 -20.79 10.12 -7.15
C ARG A 146 -21.83 11.22 -7.00
N SER A 147 -22.06 11.68 -5.76
CA SER A 147 -23.00 12.78 -5.49
C SER A 147 -22.46 14.18 -5.80
N ALA A 148 -21.21 14.30 -6.26
CA ALA A 148 -20.55 15.57 -6.54
C ALA A 148 -20.45 15.80 -8.05
N ASP A 149 -21.23 16.73 -8.60
CA ASP A 149 -21.30 17.03 -10.05
C ASP A 149 -19.98 17.53 -10.64
N THR A 150 -19.07 18.04 -9.81
CA THR A 150 -17.74 18.51 -10.22
C THR A 150 -16.71 17.41 -10.37
N VAL A 151 -17.03 16.15 -10.01
CA VAL A 151 -16.11 15.01 -10.07
C VAL A 151 -16.45 14.11 -11.25
N SER A 152 -15.49 13.94 -12.15
CA SER A 152 -15.54 12.95 -13.24
C SER A 152 -14.55 11.82 -12.99
N LYS A 153 -14.84 10.63 -13.53
CA LYS A 153 -13.99 9.43 -13.40
C LYS A 153 -13.72 8.81 -14.76
N ILE A 154 -12.47 8.33 -14.94
CA ILE A 154 -12.09 7.49 -16.08
C ILE A 154 -11.47 6.22 -15.52
N ASP A 155 -12.20 5.12 -15.64
CA ASP A 155 -11.76 3.79 -15.24
C ASP A 155 -11.09 3.06 -16.43
N TYR A 156 -10.33 1.99 -16.15
CA TYR A 156 -9.56 1.21 -17.14
C TYR A 156 -8.61 2.08 -17.97
N ALA A 157 -8.01 3.08 -17.31
CA ALA A 157 -7.15 4.08 -17.91
C ALA A 157 -5.79 4.08 -17.20
N PHE A 158 -4.76 3.60 -17.89
CA PHE A 158 -3.41 3.47 -17.35
C PHE A 158 -2.64 4.78 -17.48
N THR A 159 -2.26 5.39 -16.36
CA THR A 159 -1.39 6.56 -16.37
C THR A 159 0.05 6.12 -16.62
N ARG A 160 0.60 6.53 -17.77
CA ARG A 160 1.96 6.20 -18.19
C ARG A 160 3.01 7.03 -17.44
N ASP A 161 2.86 8.36 -17.50
CA ASP A 161 3.81 9.31 -16.93
C ASP A 161 3.15 10.63 -16.53
N LEU A 162 3.84 11.35 -15.65
CA LEU A 162 3.54 12.74 -15.31
C LEU A 162 4.16 13.69 -16.35
N ILE A 163 3.48 14.78 -16.65
CA ILE A 163 4.00 15.81 -17.55
C ILE A 163 4.61 16.93 -16.72
N ILE A 164 5.91 17.09 -16.85
CA ILE A 164 6.67 18.17 -16.19
C ILE A 164 6.93 19.29 -17.19
N ARG A 165 6.44 20.50 -16.86
CA ARG A 165 6.63 21.69 -17.68
C ARG A 165 7.14 22.84 -16.80
N ASN A 166 8.25 23.46 -17.18
CA ASN A 166 8.89 24.53 -16.42
C ASN A 166 9.15 24.17 -14.95
N GLY A 167 9.61 22.94 -14.69
CA GLY A 167 9.93 22.46 -13.34
C GLY A 167 8.71 22.12 -12.47
N ARG A 168 7.47 22.14 -13.01
CA ARG A 168 6.22 21.83 -12.27
C ARG A 168 5.44 20.69 -12.95
N CYS A 169 4.71 19.92 -12.15
CA CYS A 169 3.77 18.96 -12.67
C CYS A 169 2.56 19.70 -13.25
N ALA A 170 2.27 19.48 -14.53
CA ALA A 170 1.22 20.15 -15.27
C ALA A 170 0.13 19.18 -15.76
N GLY A 171 0.24 17.88 -15.47
CA GLY A 171 -0.71 16.88 -15.91
C GLY A 171 -0.10 15.50 -16.06
N ALA A 172 -0.76 14.66 -16.85
CA ALA A 172 -0.31 13.29 -17.11
C ALA A 172 -0.68 12.79 -18.51
N VAL A 173 0.04 11.76 -18.96
CA VAL A 173 -0.26 10.97 -20.16
C VAL A 173 -0.96 9.69 -19.72
N VAL A 174 -2.13 9.43 -20.25
CA VAL A 174 -2.98 8.30 -19.87
C VAL A 174 -3.36 7.47 -21.09
N TYR A 175 -3.27 6.15 -20.98
CA TYR A 175 -3.66 5.22 -22.04
C TYR A 175 -4.97 4.51 -21.71
N ARG A 176 -5.90 4.57 -22.65
CA ARG A 176 -7.09 3.72 -22.69
C ARG A 176 -6.89 2.65 -23.75
N GLN A 177 -6.22 1.56 -23.36
CA GLN A 177 -5.75 0.54 -24.32
C GLN A 177 -6.89 -0.10 -25.12
N ALA A 178 -8.02 -0.40 -24.45
CA ALA A 178 -9.19 -0.99 -25.13
C ALA A 178 -9.78 -0.09 -26.22
N LEU A 179 -9.67 1.24 -26.06
CA LEU A 179 -10.14 2.23 -27.03
C LEU A 179 -9.06 2.72 -27.99
N LYS A 180 -7.82 2.24 -27.86
CA LYS A 180 -6.64 2.72 -28.60
C LYS A 180 -6.52 4.26 -28.52
N GLN A 181 -6.64 4.82 -27.33
CA GLN A 181 -6.69 6.26 -27.08
C GLN A 181 -5.59 6.68 -26.13
N VAL A 182 -4.93 7.80 -26.43
CA VAL A 182 -4.01 8.51 -25.54
C VAL A 182 -4.67 9.79 -25.09
N LEU A 183 -4.82 9.96 -23.77
CA LEU A 183 -5.33 11.19 -23.18
C LEU A 183 -4.16 12.03 -22.67
N LEU A 184 -4.06 13.27 -23.13
CA LEU A 184 -3.20 14.30 -22.54
C LEU A 184 -4.04 15.13 -21.57
N ILE A 185 -3.87 14.85 -20.27
CA ILE A 185 -4.65 15.49 -19.23
C ILE A 185 -3.85 16.64 -18.64
N SER A 186 -4.29 17.87 -18.84
CA SER A 186 -3.73 19.06 -18.18
C SER A 186 -4.45 19.35 -16.88
N ALA A 187 -3.70 19.65 -15.83
CA ALA A 187 -4.22 19.97 -14.51
C ALA A 187 -3.40 21.06 -13.81
N ARG A 188 -4.07 21.83 -12.95
CA ARG A 188 -3.40 22.81 -12.07
C ARG A 188 -2.62 22.14 -10.96
N ALA A 189 -3.16 21.04 -10.44
CA ALA A 189 -2.48 20.17 -9.47
C ALA A 189 -2.79 18.71 -9.75
N VAL A 190 -1.79 17.86 -9.53
CA VAL A 190 -1.87 16.40 -9.70
C VAL A 190 -1.63 15.74 -8.34
N LEU A 191 -2.50 14.80 -7.96
CA LEU A 191 -2.39 14.01 -6.74
C LEU A 191 -2.19 12.54 -7.06
N LEU A 192 -1.07 11.96 -6.61
CA LEU A 192 -0.79 10.53 -6.67
C LEU A 192 -1.40 9.82 -5.46
N ALA A 193 -2.34 8.90 -5.71
CA ALA A 193 -2.95 8.02 -4.72
C ALA A 193 -2.99 6.57 -5.25
N THR A 194 -1.90 6.15 -5.88
CA THR A 194 -1.80 4.93 -6.70
C THR A 194 -1.58 3.65 -5.89
N GLY A 195 -1.58 3.73 -4.56
CA GLY A 195 -1.31 2.60 -3.68
C GLY A 195 0.15 2.16 -3.70
N GLY A 196 0.38 0.94 -3.24
CA GLY A 196 1.71 0.39 -3.01
C GLY A 196 2.28 -0.46 -4.15
N ALA A 197 3.14 -1.40 -3.78
CA ALA A 197 3.98 -2.15 -4.71
C ALA A 197 4.11 -3.65 -4.34
N GLY A 198 3.07 -4.24 -3.72
CA GLY A 198 3.14 -5.64 -3.28
C GLY A 198 3.34 -6.62 -4.43
N GLN A 199 2.84 -6.31 -5.62
CA GLN A 199 3.01 -7.15 -6.82
C GLN A 199 4.45 -7.26 -7.34
N LEU A 200 5.39 -6.56 -6.71
CA LEU A 200 6.83 -6.76 -6.95
C LEU A 200 7.35 -8.10 -6.40
N TYR A 201 6.60 -8.74 -5.50
CA TYR A 201 6.98 -10.00 -4.86
C TYR A 201 6.14 -11.18 -5.36
N GLU A 202 6.72 -12.37 -5.36
CA GLU A 202 6.02 -13.60 -5.77
C GLU A 202 4.80 -13.87 -4.89
N ARG A 203 4.94 -13.64 -3.57
CA ARG A 203 3.86 -13.79 -2.60
C ARG A 203 3.44 -12.43 -2.07
N THR A 204 2.18 -12.09 -2.29
CA THR A 204 1.62 -10.80 -1.85
C THR A 204 0.11 -10.92 -1.61
N THR A 205 -0.36 -10.20 -0.59
CA THR A 205 -1.79 -10.03 -0.29
C THR A 205 -2.41 -8.88 -1.07
N ASN A 206 -1.62 -8.15 -1.86
CA ASN A 206 -2.11 -7.00 -2.60
C ASN A 206 -2.76 -7.41 -3.93
N PRO A 207 -3.77 -6.68 -4.39
CA PRO A 207 -4.41 -6.89 -5.68
C PRO A 207 -3.42 -6.71 -6.84
N THR A 208 -3.80 -7.21 -8.01
CA THR A 208 -2.95 -7.20 -9.22
C THR A 208 -2.53 -5.81 -9.65
N VAL A 209 -3.28 -4.79 -9.26
CA VAL A 209 -3.02 -3.37 -9.56
C VAL A 209 -1.89 -2.74 -8.75
N ALA A 210 -1.39 -3.37 -7.68
CA ALA A 210 -0.37 -2.82 -6.79
C ALA A 210 1.05 -3.02 -7.35
N THR A 211 1.37 -2.40 -8.47
CA THR A 211 2.61 -2.57 -9.24
C THR A 211 3.67 -1.46 -9.05
N GLY A 212 3.40 -0.48 -8.17
CA GLY A 212 4.35 0.61 -7.87
C GLY A 212 4.39 1.71 -8.93
N ASP A 213 3.34 1.87 -9.72
CA ASP A 213 3.32 2.82 -10.84
C ASP A 213 3.56 4.27 -10.42
N GLY A 214 2.86 4.74 -9.37
CA GLY A 214 3.03 6.11 -8.89
C GLY A 214 4.44 6.39 -8.36
N ILE A 215 5.06 5.42 -7.72
CA ILE A 215 6.45 5.50 -7.26
C ILE A 215 7.39 5.70 -8.46
N ALA A 216 7.24 4.89 -9.50
CA ALA A 216 8.07 4.97 -10.70
C ALA A 216 7.84 6.27 -11.47
N MET A 217 6.59 6.72 -11.64
CA MET A 217 6.23 7.98 -12.26
C MET A 217 6.80 9.18 -11.50
N ALA A 218 6.64 9.20 -10.17
CA ALA A 218 7.17 10.25 -9.31
C ALA A 218 8.71 10.34 -9.40
N TYR A 219 9.40 9.19 -9.38
CA TYR A 219 10.84 9.13 -9.54
C TYR A 219 11.29 9.71 -10.89
N ARG A 220 10.63 9.32 -12.00
CA ARG A 220 10.93 9.87 -13.34
C ARG A 220 10.67 11.37 -13.42
N ALA A 221 9.64 11.85 -12.71
CA ALA A 221 9.29 13.27 -12.60
C ALA A 221 10.26 14.11 -11.73
N GLY A 222 11.23 13.46 -11.05
CA GLY A 222 12.20 14.14 -10.19
C GLY A 222 11.72 14.32 -8.73
N ALA A 223 10.66 13.63 -8.33
CA ALA A 223 10.25 13.60 -6.95
C ALA A 223 11.26 12.82 -6.09
N VAL A 224 11.47 13.29 -4.86
CA VAL A 224 12.30 12.61 -3.87
C VAL A 224 11.55 11.42 -3.29
N LEU A 225 12.21 10.27 -3.24
CA LEU A 225 11.69 9.07 -2.59
C LEU A 225 12.48 8.78 -1.31
N VAL A 226 11.80 8.21 -0.31
CA VAL A 226 12.42 7.95 1.01
C VAL A 226 12.01 6.57 1.51
N ASP A 227 12.93 5.92 2.25
CA ASP A 227 12.66 4.71 3.03
C ASP A 227 12.13 3.51 2.22
N MET A 228 12.52 3.42 0.96
CA MET A 228 12.05 2.40 0.02
C MET A 228 12.40 0.97 0.46
N GLU A 229 13.37 0.77 1.35
CA GLU A 229 13.73 -0.54 1.90
C GLU A 229 12.70 -1.14 2.85
N PHE A 230 11.77 -0.33 3.37
CA PHE A 230 10.80 -0.79 4.36
C PHE A 230 9.55 -1.35 3.68
N VAL A 231 9.57 -2.64 3.43
CA VAL A 231 8.44 -3.43 2.94
C VAL A 231 7.98 -4.34 4.08
N GLN A 232 6.74 -4.16 4.53
CA GLN A 232 6.12 -5.01 5.54
C GLN A 232 5.59 -6.28 4.89
N PHE A 233 5.98 -7.42 5.43
CA PHE A 233 5.39 -8.71 5.10
C PHE A 233 4.33 -9.06 6.15
N HIS A 234 3.12 -9.38 5.71
CA HIS A 234 2.09 -9.90 6.61
C HIS A 234 2.41 -11.35 6.96
N PRO A 235 2.41 -11.73 8.24
CA PRO A 235 2.82 -13.07 8.65
C PRO A 235 1.86 -14.17 8.19
N THR A 236 0.55 -13.88 8.15
CA THR A 236 -0.50 -14.87 7.96
C THR A 236 -1.30 -14.59 6.68
N ALA A 237 -0.75 -14.95 5.53
CA ALA A 237 -1.51 -15.09 4.29
C ALA A 237 -1.83 -16.57 4.07
N LEU A 238 -3.05 -16.87 3.64
CA LEU A 238 -3.49 -18.23 3.33
C LEU A 238 -2.57 -18.84 2.28
N TYR A 239 -2.04 -20.01 2.58
CA TYR A 239 -1.16 -20.76 1.67
C TYR A 239 -1.87 -21.96 1.09
N ARG A 240 -2.16 -21.91 -0.21
CA ARG A 240 -2.60 -23.08 -0.98
C ARG A 240 -1.93 -23.04 -2.35
N LYS A 241 -1.31 -24.15 -2.74
CA LYS A 241 -0.65 -24.25 -4.06
C LYS A 241 -1.67 -24.01 -5.18
N GLY A 242 -1.39 -23.01 -6.05
CA GLY A 242 -2.25 -22.67 -7.18
C GLY A 242 -3.40 -21.71 -6.86
N ALA A 243 -3.65 -21.39 -5.59
CA ALA A 243 -4.65 -20.39 -5.19
C ALA A 243 -4.02 -18.98 -5.04
N PRO A 244 -4.78 -17.90 -5.25
CA PRO A 244 -4.35 -16.55 -4.90
C PRO A 244 -4.05 -16.44 -3.40
N GLN A 245 -3.08 -15.60 -3.06
CA GLN A 245 -2.78 -15.30 -1.65
C GLN A 245 -3.93 -14.47 -1.08
N PHE A 246 -4.58 -15.00 -0.05
CA PHE A 246 -5.66 -14.31 0.65
C PHE A 246 -5.19 -13.87 2.04
N LEU A 247 -5.47 -12.63 2.42
CA LEU A 247 -5.11 -12.12 3.74
C LEU A 247 -5.95 -12.80 4.81
N LEU A 248 -5.31 -13.36 5.84
CA LEU A 248 -5.97 -13.70 7.09
C LEU A 248 -5.68 -12.58 8.09
N SER A 249 -6.73 -11.85 8.46
CA SER A 249 -6.64 -10.67 9.33
C SER A 249 -5.81 -10.92 10.59
N GLU A 250 -5.07 -9.91 11.01
CA GLU A 250 -4.35 -9.92 12.29
C GLU A 250 -5.28 -10.12 13.50
N ALA A 251 -6.54 -9.71 13.36
CA ALA A 251 -7.57 -9.94 14.35
C ALA A 251 -7.70 -11.42 14.73
N MET A 252 -7.46 -12.37 13.81
CA MET A 252 -7.49 -13.81 14.15
C MET A 252 -6.46 -14.16 15.23
N ARG A 253 -5.25 -13.58 15.17
CA ARG A 253 -4.23 -13.74 16.21
C ARG A 253 -4.62 -12.98 17.48
N GLY A 254 -5.25 -11.81 17.33
CA GLY A 254 -5.81 -11.02 18.42
C GLY A 254 -6.88 -11.77 19.21
N GLU A 255 -7.73 -12.55 18.51
CA GLU A 255 -8.79 -13.39 19.10
C GLU A 255 -8.26 -14.74 19.64
N GLY A 256 -6.94 -14.96 19.63
CA GLY A 256 -6.32 -16.12 20.25
C GLY A 256 -5.79 -17.18 19.29
N GLY A 257 -5.76 -16.94 17.98
CA GLY A 257 -5.19 -17.87 16.99
C GLY A 257 -3.73 -18.20 17.29
N MET A 258 -3.38 -19.49 17.28
CA MET A 258 -2.07 -20.02 17.64
C MET A 258 -1.26 -20.40 16.39
N LEU A 259 0.01 -20.02 16.33
CA LEU A 259 0.92 -20.42 15.24
C LEU A 259 1.61 -21.73 15.59
N LYS A 260 1.47 -22.73 14.71
CA LYS A 260 2.07 -24.07 14.82
C LYS A 260 2.94 -24.37 13.61
N ASN A 261 4.06 -25.05 13.81
CA ASN A 261 4.91 -25.56 12.73
C ASN A 261 4.31 -26.81 12.09
N ILE A 262 5.02 -27.40 11.14
CA ILE A 262 4.56 -28.60 10.41
C ILE A 262 4.39 -29.81 11.32
N ASP A 263 5.09 -29.84 12.46
CA ASP A 263 5.00 -30.91 13.46
C ASP A 263 3.86 -30.66 14.49
N GLY A 264 3.05 -29.63 14.30
CA GLY A 264 1.94 -29.25 15.18
C GLY A 264 2.38 -28.53 16.46
N GLN A 265 3.65 -28.16 16.59
CA GLN A 265 4.20 -27.51 17.78
C GLN A 265 4.01 -25.99 17.69
N ARG A 266 3.53 -25.38 18.76
CA ARG A 266 3.52 -23.93 18.93
C ARG A 266 4.96 -23.44 19.09
N PHE A 267 5.35 -22.35 18.40
CA PHE A 267 6.76 -21.93 18.33
C PHE A 267 7.01 -20.47 18.73
N MET A 268 6.01 -19.62 18.77
CA MET A 268 6.19 -18.18 18.96
C MET A 268 6.82 -17.79 20.30
N ASP A 269 6.65 -18.59 21.35
CA ASP A 269 7.25 -18.39 22.67
C ASP A 269 8.78 -18.44 22.65
N ARG A 270 9.39 -19.15 21.68
CA ARG A 270 10.86 -19.17 21.47
C ARG A 270 11.41 -17.88 20.87
N TYR A 271 10.54 -17.06 20.24
CA TYR A 271 10.93 -15.86 19.49
C TYR A 271 10.59 -14.55 20.18
N HIS A 272 9.46 -14.49 20.93
CA HIS A 272 9.04 -13.27 21.59
C HIS A 272 8.06 -13.53 22.75
N PRO A 273 8.19 -12.80 23.91
CA PRO A 273 7.32 -13.01 25.07
C PRO A 273 5.84 -12.70 24.78
N ALA A 274 5.53 -11.77 23.89
CA ALA A 274 4.14 -11.49 23.45
C ALA A 274 3.61 -12.54 22.45
N ARG A 275 4.38 -13.55 22.09
CA ARG A 275 3.98 -14.67 21.21
C ARG A 275 3.36 -14.17 19.90
N GLU A 276 2.16 -14.64 19.56
CA GLU A 276 1.44 -14.29 18.34
C GLU A 276 1.02 -12.81 18.25
N LEU A 277 1.04 -12.10 19.39
CA LEU A 277 0.76 -10.67 19.49
C LEU A 277 2.02 -9.79 19.33
N ALA A 278 3.17 -10.38 19.04
CA ALA A 278 4.37 -9.63 18.71
C ALA A 278 4.19 -8.80 17.43
N PRO A 279 5.00 -7.75 17.22
CA PRO A 279 4.97 -6.96 15.98
C PRO A 279 5.09 -7.82 14.72
N ARG A 280 4.47 -7.40 13.63
CA ARG A 280 4.39 -8.17 12.37
C ARG A 280 5.74 -8.62 11.84
N ASP A 281 6.75 -7.76 11.90
CA ASP A 281 8.11 -8.08 11.44
C ASP A 281 8.74 -9.21 12.25
N VAL A 282 8.50 -9.25 13.57
CA VAL A 282 8.97 -10.33 14.46
C VAL A 282 8.29 -11.64 14.12
N VAL A 283 6.94 -11.65 14.04
CA VAL A 283 6.17 -12.86 13.71
C VAL A 283 6.53 -13.37 12.31
N THR A 284 6.69 -12.47 11.34
CA THR A 284 7.11 -12.81 9.97
C THR A 284 8.47 -13.50 9.95
N ARG A 285 9.47 -12.97 10.68
CA ARG A 285 10.79 -13.58 10.77
C ARG A 285 10.76 -14.92 11.50
N ALA A 286 9.94 -15.06 12.54
CA ALA A 286 9.77 -16.32 13.26
C ALA A 286 9.18 -17.41 12.33
N ILE A 287 8.11 -17.10 11.59
CA ILE A 287 7.54 -18.02 10.61
C ILE A 287 8.57 -18.38 9.53
N HIS A 288 9.30 -17.39 9.01
CA HIS A 288 10.35 -17.65 8.01
C HIS A 288 11.45 -18.57 8.55
N ALA A 289 11.86 -18.40 9.80
CA ALA A 289 12.85 -19.26 10.46
C ALA A 289 12.33 -20.70 10.63
N GLU A 290 11.09 -20.88 11.09
CA GLU A 290 10.47 -22.21 11.22
C GLU A 290 10.35 -22.91 9.86
N MET A 291 9.87 -22.20 8.83
CA MET A 291 9.79 -22.75 7.47
C MET A 291 11.17 -23.15 6.93
N THR A 292 12.21 -22.37 7.23
CA THR A 292 13.57 -22.67 6.80
C THR A 292 14.13 -23.88 7.55
N ALA A 293 13.93 -23.96 8.86
CA ALA A 293 14.44 -25.05 9.69
C ALA A 293 13.78 -26.41 9.36
N THR A 294 12.49 -26.39 9.01
CA THR A 294 11.72 -27.60 8.68
C THR A 294 11.70 -27.95 7.19
N GLY A 295 12.19 -27.06 6.31
CA GLY A 295 12.05 -27.19 4.86
C GLY A 295 10.62 -27.03 4.35
N ALA A 296 9.70 -26.63 5.22
CA ALA A 296 8.27 -26.45 4.89
C ALA A 296 8.01 -25.18 4.09
N ARG A 297 6.91 -25.15 3.33
CA ARG A 297 6.48 -23.98 2.56
C ARG A 297 5.45 -23.11 3.29
N ASN A 298 4.94 -23.57 4.43
CA ASN A 298 3.95 -22.92 5.27
C ASN A 298 4.11 -23.35 6.73
N VAL A 299 3.47 -22.64 7.62
CA VAL A 299 3.12 -23.02 8.99
C VAL A 299 1.60 -23.05 9.11
N PHE A 300 1.04 -23.25 10.29
CA PHE A 300 -0.40 -23.32 10.51
C PHE A 300 -0.85 -22.25 11.50
N LEU A 301 -1.99 -21.62 11.22
CA LEU A 301 -2.75 -20.80 12.15
C LEU A 301 -3.93 -21.62 12.67
N ASP A 302 -3.93 -21.95 13.93
CA ASP A 302 -4.93 -22.80 14.57
C ASP A 302 -5.93 -21.96 15.35
N MET A 303 -7.22 -22.09 14.96
CA MET A 303 -8.38 -21.47 15.60
C MET A 303 -9.33 -22.51 16.23
N THR A 304 -9.03 -23.79 16.12
CA THR A 304 -9.96 -24.89 16.44
C THR A 304 -10.36 -24.99 17.91
N HIS A 305 -9.62 -24.32 18.80
CA HIS A 305 -9.92 -24.24 20.24
C HIS A 305 -10.98 -23.18 20.57
N LEU A 306 -11.39 -22.34 19.60
CA LEU A 306 -12.43 -21.33 19.76
C LEU A 306 -13.80 -21.88 19.36
N ASN A 307 -14.86 -21.23 19.87
CA ASN A 307 -16.23 -21.58 19.51
C ASN A 307 -16.49 -21.36 18.01
N ALA A 308 -17.05 -22.38 17.32
CA ALA A 308 -17.28 -22.34 15.87
C ALA A 308 -18.23 -21.20 15.44
N ASP A 309 -19.34 -20.98 16.18
CA ASP A 309 -20.31 -19.93 15.87
C ASP A 309 -19.67 -18.53 16.02
N TYR A 310 -18.81 -18.39 17.04
CA TYR A 310 -18.03 -17.18 17.22
C TYR A 310 -17.11 -16.90 16.02
N ILE A 311 -16.34 -17.89 15.54
CA ILE A 311 -15.46 -17.77 14.40
C ILE A 311 -16.25 -17.35 13.14
N MET A 312 -17.36 -18.05 12.86
CA MET A 312 -18.18 -17.77 11.68
C MET A 312 -18.79 -16.37 11.71
N LYS A 313 -19.23 -15.91 12.88
CA LYS A 313 -19.80 -14.56 13.06
C LYS A 313 -18.73 -13.47 13.01
N ARG A 314 -17.57 -13.72 13.62
CA ARG A 314 -16.49 -12.72 13.73
C ARG A 314 -15.70 -12.55 12.44
N PHE A 315 -15.54 -13.62 11.65
CA PHE A 315 -14.75 -13.66 10.42
C PHE A 315 -15.53 -14.25 9.22
N PRO A 316 -16.69 -13.68 8.86
CA PRO A 316 -17.61 -14.31 7.90
C PRO A 316 -16.99 -14.43 6.49
N ARG A 317 -16.23 -13.43 6.04
CA ARG A 317 -15.55 -13.44 4.75
C ARG A 317 -14.38 -14.42 4.74
N ILE A 318 -13.55 -14.41 5.78
CA ILE A 318 -12.42 -15.34 5.92
C ILE A 318 -12.93 -16.78 5.98
N TYR A 319 -13.96 -17.04 6.80
CA TYR A 319 -14.58 -18.37 6.89
C TYR A 319 -15.05 -18.86 5.52
N ARG A 320 -15.85 -18.06 4.81
CA ARG A 320 -16.35 -18.42 3.48
C ARG A 320 -15.21 -18.68 2.49
N THR A 321 -14.21 -17.79 2.44
CA THR A 321 -13.07 -17.97 1.53
C THR A 321 -12.27 -19.24 1.81
N CYS A 322 -12.07 -19.59 3.08
CA CYS A 322 -11.41 -20.83 3.46
C CYS A 322 -12.25 -22.05 3.09
N MET A 323 -13.57 -22.00 3.33
CA MET A 323 -14.51 -23.06 2.94
C MET A 323 -14.54 -23.28 1.42
N ASP A 324 -14.54 -22.22 0.60
CA ASP A 324 -14.46 -22.29 -0.86
C ASP A 324 -13.18 -22.99 -1.34
N LEU A 325 -12.14 -22.96 -0.53
CA LEU A 325 -10.87 -23.65 -0.75
C LEU A 325 -10.81 -25.02 -0.07
N GLY A 326 -11.89 -25.49 0.55
CA GLY A 326 -12.00 -26.78 1.23
C GLY A 326 -11.29 -26.82 2.58
N ILE A 327 -11.19 -25.70 3.30
CA ILE A 327 -10.58 -25.59 4.62
C ILE A 327 -11.65 -25.11 5.62
N ASP A 328 -12.09 -25.99 6.52
CA ASP A 328 -12.99 -25.63 7.62
C ASP A 328 -12.18 -25.14 8.83
N ILE A 329 -12.01 -23.82 8.95
CA ILE A 329 -11.20 -23.20 9.99
C ILE A 329 -11.71 -23.40 11.43
N THR A 330 -12.92 -23.95 11.58
CA THR A 330 -13.47 -24.34 12.88
C THR A 330 -13.06 -25.76 13.30
N LYS A 331 -12.52 -26.57 12.35
CA LYS A 331 -12.18 -27.98 12.57
C LYS A 331 -10.72 -28.32 12.32
N GLU A 332 -10.04 -27.52 11.48
CA GLU A 332 -8.66 -27.78 11.09
C GLU A 332 -7.82 -26.50 11.09
N PRO A 333 -6.49 -26.60 11.37
CA PRO A 333 -5.58 -25.49 11.30
C PRO A 333 -5.40 -24.98 9.86
N ILE A 334 -5.30 -23.67 9.69
CA ILE A 334 -5.22 -22.99 8.40
C ILE A 334 -3.75 -22.93 7.96
N PRO A 335 -3.37 -23.47 6.78
CA PRO A 335 -2.02 -23.29 6.27
C PRO A 335 -1.75 -21.83 5.91
N VAL A 336 -0.68 -21.25 6.48
CA VAL A 336 -0.31 -19.83 6.31
C VAL A 336 1.16 -19.67 5.97
N SER A 337 1.47 -18.63 5.21
CA SER A 337 2.85 -18.21 4.95
C SER A 337 2.95 -16.69 4.89
N PRO A 338 4.12 -16.09 5.13
CA PRO A 338 4.30 -14.65 4.94
C PRO A 338 4.07 -14.22 3.49
N ALA A 339 3.58 -12.99 3.32
CA ALA A 339 3.40 -12.36 2.01
C ALA A 339 3.66 -10.85 2.08
N ALA A 340 4.19 -10.25 1.01
CA ALA A 340 4.37 -8.81 0.91
C ALA A 340 2.99 -8.12 1.04
N HIS A 341 2.92 -7.07 1.86
CA HIS A 341 1.64 -6.51 2.27
C HIS A 341 1.55 -4.99 2.17
N TYR A 342 2.58 -4.26 2.64
CA TYR A 342 2.55 -2.81 2.69
C TYR A 342 3.96 -2.21 2.50
N LEU A 343 4.06 -1.13 1.69
CA LEU A 343 5.29 -0.36 1.53
C LEU A 343 5.23 0.90 2.38
N MET A 344 6.09 1.01 3.42
CA MET A 344 6.16 2.19 4.28
C MET A 344 6.93 3.35 3.63
N GLY A 345 7.86 3.03 2.74
CA GLY A 345 8.56 4.00 1.89
C GLY A 345 7.70 4.49 0.73
N GLY A 346 8.18 5.51 0.02
CA GLY A 346 7.45 6.07 -1.13
C GLY A 346 7.87 7.50 -1.45
N VAL A 347 6.98 8.23 -2.11
CA VAL A 347 7.17 9.63 -2.46
C VAL A 347 7.21 10.48 -1.19
N LYS A 348 8.32 11.18 -0.95
CA LYS A 348 8.46 12.05 0.21
C LYS A 348 7.45 13.20 0.14
N THR A 349 6.68 13.38 1.19
CA THR A 349 5.75 14.51 1.34
C THR A 349 5.99 15.29 2.62
N ASP A 350 5.48 16.51 2.64
CA ASP A 350 5.26 17.22 3.88
C ASP A 350 3.93 16.79 4.55
N LEU A 351 3.56 17.44 5.65
CA LEU A 351 2.31 17.14 6.39
C LEU A 351 1.02 17.45 5.59
N TRP A 352 1.14 18.09 4.44
CA TRP A 352 0.05 18.46 3.55
C TRP A 352 0.08 17.68 2.21
N GLY A 353 0.87 16.63 2.14
CA GLY A 353 0.99 15.80 0.95
C GLY A 353 1.76 16.46 -0.20
N ALA A 354 2.35 17.66 -0.03
CA ALA A 354 3.13 18.30 -1.07
C ALA A 354 4.49 17.63 -1.24
N THR A 355 4.91 17.43 -2.49
CA THR A 355 6.23 16.91 -2.85
C THR A 355 7.23 18.04 -3.13
N ASN A 356 8.49 17.69 -3.42
CA ASN A 356 9.47 18.68 -3.91
C ASN A 356 9.21 19.15 -5.35
N VAL A 357 8.30 18.48 -6.09
CA VAL A 357 7.91 18.90 -7.45
C VAL A 357 6.67 19.78 -7.35
N PRO A 358 6.76 21.09 -7.66
CA PRO A 358 5.61 21.98 -7.59
C PRO A 358 4.42 21.47 -8.39
N GLY A 359 3.21 21.53 -7.82
CA GLY A 359 1.99 21.03 -8.45
C GLY A 359 1.78 19.53 -8.36
N LEU A 360 2.72 18.78 -7.75
CA LEU A 360 2.61 17.35 -7.49
C LEU A 360 2.41 17.09 -6.00
N PHE A 361 1.34 16.36 -5.68
CA PHE A 361 0.99 15.90 -4.34
C PHE A 361 0.95 14.38 -4.31
N ALA A 362 1.09 13.78 -3.12
CA ALA A 362 0.93 12.33 -2.95
C ALA A 362 0.28 12.03 -1.58
N SER A 363 -0.54 10.98 -1.54
CA SER A 363 -1.21 10.52 -0.31
C SER A 363 -1.50 9.02 -0.35
N GLY A 364 -1.74 8.41 0.81
CA GLY A 364 -1.87 6.97 0.97
C GLY A 364 -0.56 6.23 0.75
N GLU A 365 -0.61 4.94 0.49
CA GLU A 365 0.56 4.06 0.46
C GLU A 365 1.64 4.44 -0.59
N THR A 366 1.30 5.22 -1.62
CA THR A 366 2.31 5.73 -2.58
C THR A 366 3.21 6.81 -1.98
N ALA A 367 2.76 7.46 -0.90
CA ALA A 367 3.48 8.52 -0.20
C ALA A 367 4.26 7.97 1.01
N CYS A 368 5.39 8.59 1.31
CA CYS A 368 6.09 8.40 2.57
C CYS A 368 5.86 9.64 3.46
N THR A 369 4.77 9.62 4.23
CA THR A 369 4.39 10.67 5.18
C THR A 369 5.29 10.72 6.41
N GLY A 370 5.94 9.58 6.72
CA GLY A 370 6.73 9.38 7.93
C GLY A 370 5.91 8.90 9.14
N VAL A 371 4.63 8.60 8.97
CA VAL A 371 3.79 8.01 10.03
C VAL A 371 4.29 6.62 10.43
N HIS A 372 4.63 5.77 9.47
CA HIS A 372 4.88 4.35 9.71
C HIS A 372 6.31 4.00 10.13
N GLY A 373 7.26 4.90 9.94
CA GLY A 373 8.66 4.61 10.25
C GLY A 373 9.18 3.35 9.56
N ALA A 374 9.86 2.48 10.29
CA ALA A 374 10.42 1.24 9.76
C ALA A 374 9.45 0.06 9.74
N ASN A 375 8.28 0.16 10.42
CA ASN A 375 7.28 -0.89 10.49
C ASN A 375 5.93 -0.30 10.87
N ARG A 376 4.91 -0.57 10.05
CA ARG A 376 3.57 0.00 10.21
C ARG A 376 2.81 -0.69 11.36
N LEU A 377 2.22 0.10 12.24
CA LEU A 377 1.20 -0.39 13.18
C LEU A 377 -0.04 -0.82 12.39
N ALA A 378 -0.61 -1.95 12.75
CA ALA A 378 -1.81 -2.49 12.11
C ALA A 378 -2.95 -1.45 12.10
N SER A 379 -3.81 -1.50 11.10
CA SER A 379 -5.02 -0.66 10.97
C SER A 379 -4.82 0.86 10.87
N ASN A 380 -3.55 1.36 10.83
CA ASN A 380 -3.25 2.78 10.61
C ASN A 380 -3.32 3.21 9.13
N SER A 381 -3.26 2.29 8.15
CA SER A 381 -3.16 2.66 6.74
C SER A 381 -4.44 3.28 6.17
N LEU A 382 -5.62 2.75 6.57
CA LEU A 382 -6.90 3.33 6.17
C LEU A 382 -7.07 4.73 6.79
N LEU A 383 -6.70 4.89 8.06
CA LEU A 383 -6.73 6.19 8.74
C LEU A 383 -5.78 7.19 8.08
N GLU A 384 -4.57 6.75 7.68
CA GLU A 384 -3.63 7.59 6.92
C GLU A 384 -4.24 8.07 5.60
N GLY A 385 -4.89 7.17 4.86
CA GLY A 385 -5.57 7.52 3.62
C GLY A 385 -6.66 8.58 3.82
N LEU A 386 -7.41 8.50 4.89
CA LEU A 386 -8.46 9.46 5.24
C LEU A 386 -7.89 10.83 5.66
N VAL A 387 -6.95 10.84 6.59
CA VAL A 387 -6.37 12.08 7.14
C VAL A 387 -5.53 12.80 6.08
N TYR A 388 -4.56 12.11 5.49
CA TYR A 388 -3.65 12.73 4.53
C TYR A 388 -4.26 12.91 3.14
N GLY A 389 -5.29 12.14 2.78
CA GLY A 389 -6.07 12.38 1.57
C GLY A 389 -6.76 13.74 1.58
N GLU A 390 -7.42 14.08 2.68
CA GLU A 390 -8.02 15.41 2.87
C GLU A 390 -6.97 16.52 2.86
N ARG A 391 -5.92 16.36 3.66
CA ARG A 391 -4.85 17.38 3.77
C ARG A 391 -4.21 17.66 2.42
N ALA A 392 -3.93 16.62 1.62
CA ALA A 392 -3.39 16.75 0.28
C ALA A 392 -4.39 17.44 -0.67
N GLY A 393 -5.68 17.14 -0.56
CA GLY A 393 -6.74 17.83 -1.29
C GLY A 393 -6.79 19.33 -0.98
N LEU A 394 -6.81 19.68 0.32
CA LEU A 394 -6.78 21.10 0.75
C LEU A 394 -5.52 21.83 0.25
N ALA A 395 -4.36 21.20 0.31
CA ALA A 395 -3.12 21.81 -0.16
C ALA A 395 -3.09 21.98 -1.68
N ALA A 396 -3.58 20.98 -2.42
CA ALA A 396 -3.72 21.06 -3.88
C ALA A 396 -4.68 22.19 -4.30
N ALA A 397 -5.80 22.35 -3.58
CA ALA A 397 -6.72 23.47 -3.82
C ALA A 397 -6.07 24.84 -3.57
N ARG A 398 -5.33 24.99 -2.46
CA ARG A 398 -4.58 26.23 -2.15
C ARG A 398 -3.51 26.53 -3.22
N TYR A 399 -2.82 25.49 -3.70
CA TYR A 399 -1.81 25.63 -4.75
C TYR A 399 -2.44 26.08 -6.07
N ALA A 400 -3.53 25.43 -6.50
CA ALA A 400 -4.20 25.70 -7.76
C ALA A 400 -4.75 27.14 -7.86
N ARG A 401 -5.19 27.74 -6.74
CA ARG A 401 -5.64 29.14 -6.70
C ARG A 401 -4.54 30.14 -7.10
N LYS A 402 -3.27 29.82 -6.83
CA LYS A 402 -2.11 30.69 -7.10
C LYS A 402 -1.46 30.45 -8.46
N HIS A 403 -1.74 29.28 -9.08
CA HIS A 403 -1.04 28.85 -10.28
C HIS A 403 -2.05 28.50 -11.38
N PHE A 404 -2.16 29.37 -12.35
CA PHE A 404 -3.09 29.27 -13.45
C PHE A 404 -2.32 29.13 -14.78
N ASP A 405 -2.32 27.95 -15.40
CA ASP A 405 -1.76 27.74 -16.74
C ASP A 405 -2.71 26.83 -17.53
N ARG A 406 -3.38 27.39 -18.54
CA ARG A 406 -4.32 26.68 -19.43
C ARG A 406 -3.72 26.33 -20.78
N ARG A 407 -2.41 26.51 -20.97
CA ARG A 407 -1.82 26.20 -22.27
C ARG A 407 -1.90 24.71 -22.55
N PRO A 408 -2.29 24.29 -23.78
CA PRO A 408 -2.34 22.89 -24.17
C PRO A 408 -1.01 22.17 -23.91
N LEU A 409 -1.10 20.92 -23.50
CA LEU A 409 0.05 20.02 -23.41
C LEU A 409 0.36 19.46 -24.80
N GLN A 410 1.62 19.10 -25.04
CA GLN A 410 2.05 18.43 -26.25
C GLN A 410 2.89 17.22 -25.87
N LEU A 411 2.69 16.10 -26.57
CA LEU A 411 3.59 14.95 -26.49
C LEU A 411 4.97 15.34 -27.02
N ARG A 412 6.02 14.87 -26.34
CA ARG A 412 7.37 14.95 -26.90
C ARG A 412 7.52 13.91 -28.01
N ALA A 413 8.22 14.25 -29.10
CA ALA A 413 8.44 13.36 -30.24
C ALA A 413 9.09 12.01 -29.86
N ALA A 414 9.91 11.97 -28.80
CA ALA A 414 10.50 10.74 -28.25
C ALA A 414 9.47 9.70 -27.75
N ASP A 415 8.21 10.08 -27.61
CA ASP A 415 7.14 9.20 -27.16
C ASP A 415 6.53 8.35 -28.29
N GLN A 416 6.94 8.57 -29.54
CA GLN A 416 6.37 7.92 -30.73
C GLN A 416 7.26 6.81 -31.34
N GLU A 417 8.44 6.53 -30.76
CA GLU A 417 9.34 5.53 -31.34
C GLU A 417 8.83 4.10 -31.17
N ALA A 418 8.67 3.41 -32.30
CA ALA A 418 8.23 2.03 -32.41
C ALA A 418 9.38 1.02 -32.31
N SER A 419 9.08 -0.04 -31.60
CA SER A 419 9.46 -1.45 -31.70
C SER A 419 10.92 -1.83 -32.07
N ARG A 420 11.63 -2.26 -31.05
CA ARG A 420 12.60 -3.37 -31.14
C ARG A 420 11.97 -4.62 -30.47
N SER A 421 12.42 -5.83 -30.86
CA SER A 421 11.96 -7.06 -30.22
C SER A 421 12.11 -6.98 -28.70
N THR A 422 11.00 -7.06 -27.99
CA THR A 422 10.98 -7.08 -26.51
C THR A 422 11.09 -8.53 -26.03
N PRO A 423 11.83 -8.81 -24.95
CA PRO A 423 11.72 -10.08 -24.25
C PRO A 423 10.26 -10.37 -23.88
N GLU A 424 9.94 -11.62 -23.69
CA GLU A 424 8.59 -12.02 -23.26
C GLU A 424 8.24 -11.35 -21.91
N ILE A 425 7.33 -10.39 -21.95
CA ILE A 425 6.97 -9.53 -20.80
C ILE A 425 6.55 -10.39 -19.58
N GLY A 426 5.77 -11.44 -19.83
CA GLY A 426 5.27 -12.35 -18.79
C GLY A 426 6.41 -13.12 -18.11
N ALA A 427 7.39 -13.59 -18.86
CA ALA A 427 8.54 -14.32 -18.32
C ALA A 427 9.42 -13.41 -17.45
N VAL A 428 9.71 -12.19 -17.91
CA VAL A 428 10.48 -11.22 -17.12
C VAL A 428 9.74 -10.80 -15.86
N ARG A 429 8.41 -10.55 -15.95
CA ARG A 429 7.57 -10.23 -14.79
C ARG A 429 7.62 -11.32 -13.71
N THR A 430 7.48 -12.58 -14.13
CA THR A 430 7.54 -13.74 -13.22
C THR A 430 8.92 -13.88 -12.59
N ALA A 431 9.99 -13.76 -13.38
CA ALA A 431 11.36 -13.82 -12.91
C ALA A 431 11.70 -12.67 -11.93
N LEU A 432 11.22 -11.46 -12.21
CA LEU A 432 11.39 -10.29 -11.34
C LEU A 432 10.73 -10.50 -9.96
N LYS A 433 9.48 -10.97 -9.95
CA LYS A 433 8.73 -11.25 -8.69
C LYS A 433 9.44 -12.31 -7.86
N ARG A 434 9.93 -13.36 -8.49
CA ARG A 434 10.71 -14.43 -7.83
C ARG A 434 12.04 -13.91 -7.29
N LEU A 435 12.79 -13.13 -8.09
CA LEU A 435 14.05 -12.50 -7.68
C LEU A 435 13.87 -11.65 -6.41
N MET A 436 12.82 -10.81 -6.39
CA MET A 436 12.51 -9.94 -5.26
C MET A 436 12.16 -10.75 -4.02
N TRP A 437 11.36 -11.83 -4.18
CA TRP A 437 11.02 -12.73 -3.09
C TRP A 437 12.26 -13.40 -2.49
N GLU A 438 13.10 -13.99 -3.32
CA GLU A 438 14.24 -14.80 -2.88
C GLU A 438 15.42 -13.96 -2.35
N LYS A 439 15.67 -12.77 -2.95
CA LYS A 439 16.88 -11.98 -2.68
C LYS A 439 16.67 -10.65 -1.98
N VAL A 440 15.46 -10.09 -2.03
CA VAL A 440 15.11 -8.78 -1.47
C VAL A 440 13.92 -8.90 -0.51
N GLY A 441 13.58 -10.12 -0.09
CA GLY A 441 12.45 -10.46 0.76
C GLY A 441 12.66 -10.18 2.26
N ILE A 442 12.26 -11.14 3.09
CA ILE A 442 12.21 -11.02 4.57
C ILE A 442 13.60 -10.94 5.18
N VAL A 443 14.49 -11.84 4.78
CA VAL A 443 15.89 -11.89 5.26
C VAL A 443 16.82 -11.54 4.12
N ARG A 444 17.56 -10.46 4.28
CA ARG A 444 18.42 -9.85 3.26
C ARG A 444 19.89 -9.96 3.64
N ASN A 445 20.79 -9.92 2.65
CA ASN A 445 22.23 -9.77 2.85
C ASN A 445 22.87 -9.10 1.63
N LYS A 446 24.08 -8.58 1.78
CA LYS A 446 24.82 -7.84 0.74
C LYS A 446 24.96 -8.63 -0.56
N LYS A 447 25.31 -9.93 -0.47
CA LYS A 447 25.50 -10.81 -1.63
C LYS A 447 24.22 -10.91 -2.48
N ASN A 448 23.10 -11.21 -1.83
CA ASN A 448 21.80 -11.35 -2.49
C ASN A 448 21.29 -10.03 -3.05
N LEU A 449 21.39 -8.93 -2.29
CA LEU A 449 20.97 -7.60 -2.73
C LEU A 449 21.78 -7.11 -3.95
N ALA A 450 23.10 -7.30 -3.93
CA ALA A 450 23.97 -6.92 -5.05
C ALA A 450 23.67 -7.74 -6.32
N ALA A 451 23.45 -9.05 -6.17
CA ALA A 451 23.07 -9.92 -7.27
C ALA A 451 21.70 -9.53 -7.88
N ALA A 452 20.71 -9.24 -7.01
CA ALA A 452 19.41 -8.75 -7.45
C ALA A 452 19.52 -7.43 -8.20
N LEU A 453 20.27 -6.46 -7.67
CA LEU A 453 20.47 -5.16 -8.31
C LEU A 453 21.12 -5.28 -9.70
N LYS A 454 22.09 -6.19 -9.85
CA LYS A 454 22.72 -6.49 -11.15
C LYS A 454 21.68 -6.98 -12.14
N GLN A 455 20.89 -7.98 -11.79
CA GLN A 455 19.87 -8.57 -12.67
C GLN A 455 18.76 -7.57 -13.03
N ILE A 456 18.30 -6.76 -12.06
CA ILE A 456 17.29 -5.72 -12.30
C ILE A 456 17.80 -4.68 -13.31
N ARG A 457 19.07 -4.27 -13.23
CA ARG A 457 19.68 -3.34 -14.18
C ARG A 457 19.81 -3.93 -15.60
N GLU A 458 20.01 -5.23 -15.72
CA GLU A 458 20.02 -5.92 -17.01
C GLU A 458 18.63 -5.86 -17.65
N TRP A 459 17.57 -6.17 -16.90
CA TRP A 459 16.19 -6.04 -17.39
C TRP A 459 15.82 -4.59 -17.73
N ASP A 460 16.23 -3.60 -16.95
CA ASP A 460 16.00 -2.19 -17.24
C ASP A 460 16.60 -1.77 -18.59
N ARG A 461 17.79 -2.27 -18.93
CA ARG A 461 18.43 -2.02 -20.24
C ARG A 461 17.69 -2.68 -21.40
N LEU A 462 17.14 -3.88 -21.19
CA LEU A 462 16.40 -4.62 -22.20
C LEU A 462 15.00 -4.03 -22.48
N MET A 463 14.39 -3.37 -21.47
CA MET A 463 13.02 -2.83 -21.55
C MET A 463 12.95 -1.40 -22.11
N LYS A 464 13.88 -0.97 -22.99
CA LYS A 464 13.90 0.39 -23.56
C LYS A 464 12.83 0.66 -24.62
N ASN A 465 12.09 -0.36 -25.07
CA ASN A 465 11.02 -0.23 -26.05
C ASN A 465 9.87 0.65 -25.50
N ASN A 466 9.31 1.53 -26.35
CA ASN A 466 8.22 2.45 -26.00
C ASN A 466 6.90 2.10 -26.70
N SER A 467 6.68 0.84 -27.09
CA SER A 467 5.38 0.41 -27.61
C SER A 467 4.27 0.79 -26.62
N PRO A 468 3.12 1.31 -27.07
CA PRO A 468 2.00 1.68 -26.22
C PRO A 468 1.25 0.43 -25.74
N ASP A 469 1.89 -0.30 -24.82
CA ASP A 469 1.35 -1.49 -24.17
C ASP A 469 1.37 -1.32 -22.64
N ARG A 470 0.21 -1.44 -22.00
CA ARG A 470 0.05 -1.35 -20.55
C ARG A 470 0.96 -2.35 -19.81
N ALA A 471 1.02 -3.61 -20.28
CA ALA A 471 1.82 -4.64 -19.62
C ALA A 471 3.32 -4.31 -19.63
N LEU A 472 3.80 -3.73 -20.74
CA LEU A 472 5.18 -3.26 -20.87
C LEU A 472 5.45 -2.08 -19.91
N PHE A 473 4.56 -1.09 -19.85
CA PHE A 473 4.77 0.06 -18.96
C PHE A 473 4.66 -0.32 -17.48
N GLU A 474 3.72 -1.20 -17.10
CA GLU A 474 3.68 -1.77 -15.74
C GLU A 474 4.99 -2.48 -15.40
N LEU A 475 5.53 -3.32 -16.32
CA LEU A 475 6.79 -4.01 -16.07
C LEU A 475 7.96 -3.03 -15.90
N LYS A 476 8.04 -1.96 -16.69
CA LYS A 476 9.05 -0.90 -16.52
C LYS A 476 8.93 -0.21 -15.16
N ASN A 477 7.71 0.07 -14.71
CA ASN A 477 7.45 0.66 -13.41
C ASN A 477 7.86 -0.31 -12.28
N MET A 478 7.53 -1.60 -12.42
CA MET A 478 7.95 -2.66 -11.48
C MET A 478 9.48 -2.74 -11.39
N ILE A 479 10.19 -2.75 -12.53
CA ILE A 479 11.66 -2.77 -12.58
C ILE A 479 12.24 -1.55 -11.86
N THR A 480 11.70 -0.35 -12.13
CA THR A 480 12.12 0.89 -11.46
C THR A 480 11.92 0.81 -9.95
N ALA A 481 10.73 0.41 -9.48
CA ALA A 481 10.44 0.29 -8.06
C ALA A 481 11.31 -0.79 -7.38
N CYS A 482 11.53 -1.95 -8.02
CA CYS A 482 12.45 -2.99 -7.54
C CYS A 482 13.87 -2.48 -7.39
N MET A 483 14.36 -1.70 -8.36
CA MET A 483 15.69 -1.08 -8.31
C MET A 483 15.81 -0.12 -7.11
N LEU A 484 14.80 0.71 -6.87
CA LEU A 484 14.77 1.67 -5.77
C LEU A 484 14.76 0.97 -4.40
N ILE A 485 13.91 -0.05 -4.23
CA ILE A 485 13.84 -0.86 -3.01
C ILE A 485 15.20 -1.55 -2.76
N THR A 486 15.76 -2.19 -3.78
CA THR A 486 17.01 -2.95 -3.65
C THR A 486 18.21 -2.04 -3.34
N ARG A 487 18.30 -0.86 -3.98
CA ARG A 487 19.34 0.14 -3.70
C ARG A 487 19.24 0.66 -2.26
N SER A 488 18.03 1.00 -1.80
CA SER A 488 17.81 1.48 -0.44
C SER A 488 18.17 0.39 0.59
N ALA A 489 17.72 -0.86 0.35
CA ALA A 489 18.06 -2.00 1.19
C ALA A 489 19.57 -2.29 1.26
N LEU A 490 20.28 -2.13 0.14
CA LEU A 490 21.74 -2.29 0.10
C LEU A 490 22.46 -1.18 0.87
N SER A 491 21.95 0.06 0.80
CA SER A 491 22.54 1.23 1.45
C SER A 491 22.34 1.25 2.98
N ARG A 492 21.30 0.55 3.49
CA ARG A 492 21.09 0.45 4.94
C ARG A 492 21.89 -0.71 5.50
N GLU A 493 23.01 -0.39 6.16
CA GLU A 493 23.83 -1.33 6.91
C GLU A 493 23.40 -1.38 8.37
N GLY A 494 22.38 -2.19 8.66
CA GLY A 494 21.75 -2.36 9.97
C GLY A 494 20.33 -2.88 9.82
N SER A 495 19.84 -3.57 10.85
CA SER A 495 18.47 -4.11 10.92
C SER A 495 17.58 -3.21 11.76
N VAL A 496 16.42 -2.83 11.23
CA VAL A 496 15.43 -1.99 11.91
C VAL A 496 14.04 -2.27 11.33
N GLY A 497 13.05 -2.53 12.17
CA GLY A 497 11.69 -2.83 11.78
C GLY A 497 11.59 -3.94 10.73
N ALA A 498 10.90 -3.66 9.63
CA ALA A 498 10.70 -4.60 8.53
C ALA A 498 11.97 -4.85 7.68
N HIS A 499 13.02 -4.06 7.84
CA HIS A 499 14.29 -4.28 7.14
C HIS A 499 15.24 -5.10 8.01
N PHE A 500 15.47 -6.36 7.65
CA PHE A 500 16.38 -7.23 8.34
C PHE A 500 17.53 -7.70 7.44
N ARG A 501 18.76 -7.48 7.90
CA ARG A 501 20.03 -7.86 7.24
C ARG A 501 20.75 -8.92 8.08
N SER A 502 20.88 -10.14 7.56
CA SER A 502 21.61 -11.22 8.27
C SER A 502 23.10 -10.93 8.43
N ASP A 503 23.68 -10.11 7.56
CA ASP A 503 25.07 -9.63 7.65
C ASP A 503 25.22 -8.36 8.53
N PHE A 504 24.12 -7.72 8.94
CA PHE A 504 24.04 -6.60 9.88
C PHE A 504 22.82 -6.78 10.81
N PRO A 505 22.80 -7.79 11.70
CA PRO A 505 21.60 -8.19 12.43
C PRO A 505 21.15 -7.19 13.51
N THR A 506 21.99 -6.24 13.86
CA THR A 506 21.71 -5.20 14.86
C THR A 506 21.52 -3.83 14.21
N LYS A 507 20.97 -2.89 14.97
CA LYS A 507 20.89 -1.48 14.55
C LYS A 507 22.30 -0.92 14.38
N GLY A 508 22.65 -0.46 13.17
CA GLY A 508 23.94 0.17 12.88
C GLY A 508 24.07 1.56 13.51
N ARG A 509 25.27 2.16 13.50
CA ARG A 509 25.54 3.51 14.08
C ARG A 509 24.57 4.59 13.56
N ASN A 510 24.24 4.55 12.27
CA ASN A 510 23.40 5.54 11.59
C ASN A 510 21.98 5.02 11.30
N TRP A 511 21.44 4.12 12.13
CA TRP A 511 20.16 3.46 11.87
C TRP A 511 18.98 4.45 11.75
N ARG A 512 19.06 5.62 12.39
CA ARG A 512 18.03 6.68 12.29
C ARG A 512 18.09 7.47 11.00
N LYS A 513 19.16 7.33 10.20
CA LYS A 513 19.26 8.04 8.91
C LYS A 513 18.24 7.48 7.94
N ARG A 514 17.40 8.35 7.39
CA ARG A 514 16.46 7.98 6.33
C ARG A 514 17.21 7.83 5.00
N ILE A 515 16.90 6.78 4.26
CA ILE A 515 17.49 6.57 2.93
C ILE A 515 16.71 7.40 1.92
N VAL A 516 17.36 8.38 1.34
CA VAL A 516 16.80 9.29 0.34
C VAL A 516 17.29 8.89 -1.04
N VAL A 517 16.38 8.79 -2.01
CA VAL A 517 16.69 8.47 -3.39
C VAL A 517 16.16 9.58 -4.30
N THR A 518 17.02 10.09 -5.17
CA THR A 518 16.71 11.06 -6.20
C THR A 518 17.12 10.50 -7.56
N LYS A 519 16.55 11.05 -8.64
CA LYS A 519 16.92 10.72 -10.04
C LYS A 519 18.30 11.25 -10.38
#